data_f991c9afd1bfe10caf86a0639898589f
#
_entry.id   f991c9afd1bfe10caf86a0639898589f
#
_cell.length_a   1.000
_cell.length_b   1.000
_cell.length_c   1.000
_cell.angle_alpha   90.00
_cell.angle_beta   90.00
_cell.angle_gamma   90.00
#
_symmetry.space_group_name_H-M   'P 1'
#
loop_
_entity.id
_entity.type
_entity.pdbx_description
1 polymer ?
#
loop_
_entity_poly.entity_id
_entity_poly.type
_entity_poly.pdbx_seq_one_letter_code
_entity_poly.pdbx_strand_id
1 'polypeptide(L)'
;MAATLQFHGKTFRPLALPSSASRYSPKPTRIMCSAVSQSKRYTITLLPGDGIGPEIISVAKKVLNLTAALEGIDLSFQEMPMGGVALDLTGVPLPEETLSMAKQSDAVLLGAIGGYKWDANEKHLKPETGLLQLRAGLNVFANLRPATVLPQLVDASTLKKEVAEGVDIMVVRELTGGIYFGKPRGFGKDENGEETGFNTEVYAGYEIDRIARVAFETARKRQGKLCSVDKANVLEASMLWRKRVTAISSEYPDVELSHMYVDNAAMQLVRYPKQFDTMVTNNIFGDILSDEASMITGSIGMLPSASLGESGPGVFEPIHGSAPDIAGQDKANPLATVLSAAMLLRYGLGEENAAKRIEAAVLDALDRGFRTGDIYSSGTKLVGCKEMGEEVLKSVESQVPAVV
;
A
#
# COMPACT_ATOMS: atom_id res chain seq x y z
N MET A 1 4.99 -65.17 30.74
CA MET A 1 3.89 -66.08 31.15
C MET A 1 2.70 -65.67 30.34
N ALA A 2 2.46 -66.38 29.27
CA ALA A 2 1.50 -67.46 29.12
C ALA A 2 0.07 -66.96 29.42
N ALA A 3 -0.94 -67.16 28.61
CA ALA A 3 -1.22 -68.20 27.62
C ALA A 3 -2.39 -67.74 26.70
N THR A 4 -2.31 -68.27 25.52
CA THR A 4 -3.27 -68.49 24.45
C THR A 4 -4.55 -69.19 24.90
N LEU A 5 -5.70 -68.91 24.25
CA LEU A 5 -6.66 -69.96 23.94
C LEU A 5 -7.51 -69.58 22.70
N GLN A 6 -7.35 -70.37 21.65
CA GLN A 6 -8.21 -70.52 20.47
C GLN A 6 -9.45 -71.32 20.78
N PHE A 7 -10.58 -71.07 20.10
CA PHE A 7 -11.57 -72.12 19.80
C PHE A 7 -12.18 -71.93 18.41
N HIS A 8 -12.13 -73.02 17.65
CA HIS A 8 -12.72 -73.23 16.34
C HIS A 8 -14.20 -73.60 16.47
N GLY A 9 -14.98 -73.27 15.45
CA GLY A 9 -16.34 -73.79 15.27
C GLY A 9 -16.85 -73.60 13.85
N LYS A 10 -17.00 -74.74 13.17
CA LYS A 10 -17.30 -74.96 11.73
C LYS A 10 -18.75 -74.67 11.34
N THR A 11 -18.87 -74.06 10.14
CA THR A 11 -19.76 -74.33 8.98
C THR A 11 -21.19 -74.83 9.15
N PHE A 12 -22.12 -74.16 8.46
CA PHE A 12 -23.11 -74.79 7.58
C PHE A 12 -23.59 -73.78 6.51
N ARG A 13 -23.52 -74.20 5.23
CA ARG A 13 -24.23 -73.65 4.07
C ARG A 13 -25.55 -74.37 3.88
N PRO A 14 -26.57 -73.71 3.36
CA PRO A 14 -27.36 -74.27 2.28
C PRO A 14 -27.52 -73.45 1.03
N LEU A 15 -27.84 -74.18 -0.05
CA LEU A 15 -27.83 -73.80 -1.44
C LEU A 15 -28.88 -72.78 -1.88
N ALA A 16 -28.58 -72.22 -3.05
CA ALA A 16 -29.35 -71.29 -3.84
C ALA A 16 -30.60 -71.86 -4.51
N LEU A 17 -31.55 -70.94 -4.80
CA LEU A 17 -32.41 -71.02 -6.00
C LEU A 17 -32.70 -69.56 -6.47
N PRO A 18 -32.82 -69.37 -7.80
CA PRO A 18 -32.89 -68.04 -8.40
C PRO A 18 -34.33 -67.53 -8.57
N SER A 19 -34.60 -66.27 -8.32
CA SER A 19 -35.80 -65.59 -8.84
C SER A 19 -35.44 -64.26 -9.40
N SER A 20 -35.60 -64.13 -10.69
CA SER A 20 -35.56 -62.97 -11.50
C SER A 20 -36.69 -62.02 -11.15
N ALA A 21 -36.33 -60.74 -10.70
CA ALA A 21 -37.23 -59.60 -10.80
C ALA A 21 -36.37 -58.35 -10.93
N SER A 22 -36.27 -57.89 -12.16
CA SER A 22 -35.74 -56.58 -12.51
C SER A 22 -36.56 -55.50 -11.83
N ARG A 23 -35.99 -54.84 -10.82
CA ARG A 23 -36.52 -53.56 -10.32
C ARG A 23 -35.58 -52.47 -10.77
N TYR A 24 -36.04 -51.71 -11.74
CA TYR A 24 -35.46 -50.43 -12.10
C TYR A 24 -35.53 -49.52 -10.87
N SER A 25 -34.37 -49.25 -10.24
CA SER A 25 -34.23 -48.28 -9.19
C SER A 25 -33.73 -46.97 -9.83
N PRO A 26 -34.46 -45.88 -9.77
CA PRO A 26 -33.94 -44.60 -10.28
C PRO A 26 -32.75 -44.18 -9.40
N LYS A 27 -31.59 -43.95 -10.03
CA LYS A 27 -30.43 -43.37 -9.35
C LYS A 27 -30.84 -42.01 -8.80
N PRO A 28 -30.59 -41.69 -7.52
CA PRO A 28 -30.82 -40.36 -7.03
C PRO A 28 -29.89 -39.40 -7.78
N THR A 29 -30.47 -38.49 -8.53
CA THR A 29 -29.79 -37.36 -9.10
C THR A 29 -29.29 -36.51 -7.91
N ARG A 30 -28.00 -36.57 -7.65
CA ARG A 30 -27.35 -35.77 -6.64
C ARG A 30 -27.45 -34.30 -7.14
N ILE A 31 -28.43 -33.57 -6.66
CA ILE A 31 -28.48 -32.13 -6.80
C ILE A 31 -27.25 -31.64 -6.02
N MET A 32 -26.17 -31.31 -6.74
CA MET A 32 -25.07 -30.55 -6.18
C MET A 32 -25.62 -29.12 -5.99
N CYS A 33 -26.12 -28.86 -4.78
CA CYS A 33 -26.18 -27.48 -4.32
C CYS A 33 -24.71 -26.99 -4.33
N SER A 34 -24.32 -26.28 -5.37
CA SER A 34 -23.19 -25.37 -5.26
C SER A 34 -23.55 -24.43 -4.12
N ALA A 35 -22.85 -24.55 -3.00
CA ALA A 35 -22.89 -23.53 -1.97
C ALA A 35 -22.53 -22.22 -2.71
N VAL A 36 -23.48 -21.32 -2.85
CA VAL A 36 -23.23 -19.95 -3.27
C VAL A 36 -22.30 -19.44 -2.18
N SER A 37 -21.01 -19.36 -2.47
CA SER A 37 -20.09 -18.69 -1.58
C SER A 37 -20.63 -17.26 -1.45
N GLN A 38 -20.95 -16.88 -0.23
CA GLN A 38 -21.43 -15.52 0.07
C GLN A 38 -20.33 -14.60 -0.46
N SER A 39 -20.63 -13.79 -1.48
CA SER A 39 -19.66 -12.87 -2.06
C SER A 39 -19.18 -11.91 -0.95
N LYS A 40 -17.89 -11.80 -0.76
CA LYS A 40 -17.31 -10.84 0.17
C LYS A 40 -17.68 -9.45 -0.32
N ARG A 41 -18.22 -8.63 0.56
CA ARG A 41 -18.62 -7.26 0.23
C ARG A 41 -17.82 -6.27 1.03
N TYR A 42 -17.28 -5.25 0.35
CA TYR A 42 -16.52 -4.17 0.96
C TYR A 42 -16.98 -2.81 0.46
N THR A 43 -16.90 -1.81 1.33
CA THR A 43 -17.14 -0.40 1.01
C THR A 43 -15.83 0.35 0.97
N ILE A 44 -15.58 1.06 -0.12
CA ILE A 44 -14.37 1.86 -0.32
C ILE A 44 -14.74 3.33 -0.46
N THR A 45 -14.19 4.19 0.39
CA THR A 45 -14.26 5.64 0.17
C THR A 45 -13.21 6.05 -0.86
N LEU A 46 -13.68 6.69 -1.94
CA LEU A 46 -12.81 7.31 -2.94
C LEU A 46 -12.70 8.80 -2.64
N LEU A 47 -11.47 9.29 -2.56
CA LEU A 47 -11.13 10.69 -2.39
C LEU A 47 -10.31 11.16 -3.61
N PRO A 48 -10.96 11.56 -4.72
CA PRO A 48 -10.22 11.99 -5.93
C PRO A 48 -9.28 13.15 -5.63
N GLY A 49 -9.71 14.11 -4.82
CA GLY A 49 -8.92 15.26 -4.43
C GLY A 49 -8.67 16.24 -5.59
N ASP A 50 -7.43 16.70 -5.73
CA ASP A 50 -7.05 17.83 -6.55
C ASP A 50 -6.22 17.43 -7.78
N GLY A 51 -6.08 18.34 -8.73
CA GLY A 51 -5.19 18.21 -9.88
C GLY A 51 -5.46 16.97 -10.74
N ILE A 52 -4.46 16.09 -10.88
CA ILE A 52 -4.59 14.82 -11.61
C ILE A 52 -5.38 13.75 -10.87
N GLY A 53 -5.70 13.96 -9.60
CA GLY A 53 -6.38 12.99 -8.74
C GLY A 53 -7.65 12.38 -9.34
N PRO A 54 -8.60 13.17 -9.88
CA PRO A 54 -9.81 12.64 -10.53
C PRO A 54 -9.52 11.71 -11.73
N GLU A 55 -8.47 12.00 -12.52
CA GLU A 55 -8.09 11.20 -13.69
C GLU A 55 -7.59 9.81 -13.25
N ILE A 56 -6.65 9.78 -12.31
CA ILE A 56 -6.00 8.54 -11.85
C ILE A 56 -6.94 7.67 -11.00
N ILE A 57 -7.82 8.27 -10.18
CA ILE A 57 -8.85 7.54 -9.42
C ILE A 57 -9.87 6.90 -10.37
N SER A 58 -10.26 7.58 -11.44
CA SER A 58 -11.16 7.01 -12.45
C SER A 58 -10.60 5.71 -13.05
N VAL A 59 -9.30 5.67 -13.33
CA VAL A 59 -8.61 4.47 -13.82
C VAL A 59 -8.58 3.39 -12.74
N ALA A 60 -8.11 3.70 -11.54
CA ALA A 60 -8.00 2.74 -10.45
C ALA A 60 -9.36 2.13 -10.06
N LYS A 61 -10.43 2.93 -10.03
CA LYS A 61 -11.80 2.46 -9.79
C LYS A 61 -12.25 1.41 -10.81
N LYS A 62 -11.95 1.61 -12.10
CA LYS A 62 -12.28 0.64 -13.15
C LYS A 62 -11.50 -0.66 -12.97
N VAL A 63 -10.20 -0.56 -12.66
CA VAL A 63 -9.33 -1.71 -12.41
C VAL A 63 -9.81 -2.50 -11.19
N LEU A 64 -10.15 -1.82 -10.08
CA LEU A 64 -10.71 -2.45 -8.89
C LEU A 64 -12.03 -3.18 -9.19
N ASN A 65 -12.96 -2.53 -9.90
CA ASN A 65 -14.25 -3.14 -10.27
C ASN A 65 -14.08 -4.42 -11.07
N LEU A 66 -13.24 -4.37 -12.12
CA LEU A 66 -13.01 -5.53 -12.98
C LEU A 66 -12.34 -6.67 -12.21
N THR A 67 -11.28 -6.35 -11.45
CA THR A 67 -10.55 -7.33 -10.65
C THR A 67 -11.48 -7.97 -9.59
N ALA A 68 -12.26 -7.17 -8.88
CA ALA A 68 -13.20 -7.67 -7.88
C ALA A 68 -14.24 -8.61 -8.49
N ALA A 69 -14.82 -8.25 -9.65
CA ALA A 69 -15.78 -9.10 -10.35
C ALA A 69 -15.17 -10.46 -10.72
N LEU A 70 -13.90 -10.50 -11.17
CA LEU A 70 -13.19 -11.73 -11.53
C LEU A 70 -12.82 -12.60 -10.31
N GLU A 71 -12.62 -11.99 -9.14
CA GLU A 71 -12.29 -12.67 -7.88
C GLU A 71 -13.52 -12.97 -7.00
N GLY A 72 -14.74 -12.66 -7.48
CA GLY A 72 -15.98 -12.89 -6.72
C GLY A 72 -16.16 -11.97 -5.52
N ILE A 73 -15.60 -10.78 -5.58
CA ILE A 73 -15.66 -9.73 -4.56
C ILE A 73 -16.67 -8.66 -5.03
N ASP A 74 -17.52 -8.17 -4.13
CA ASP A 74 -18.46 -7.08 -4.37
C ASP A 74 -17.91 -5.79 -3.73
N LEU A 75 -17.59 -4.77 -4.55
CA LEU A 75 -17.08 -3.49 -4.10
C LEU A 75 -18.13 -2.39 -4.27
N SER A 76 -18.42 -1.69 -3.18
CA SER A 76 -19.23 -0.47 -3.17
C SER A 76 -18.33 0.75 -3.00
N PHE A 77 -18.49 1.76 -3.85
CA PHE A 77 -17.67 2.97 -3.81
C PHE A 77 -18.47 4.17 -3.37
N GLN A 78 -17.92 4.93 -2.42
CA GLN A 78 -18.46 6.22 -1.96
C GLN A 78 -17.45 7.31 -2.29
N GLU A 79 -17.78 8.20 -3.23
CA GLU A 79 -16.91 9.30 -3.63
C GLU A 79 -17.20 10.54 -2.79
N MET A 80 -16.16 11.07 -2.12
CA MET A 80 -16.29 12.18 -1.19
C MET A 80 -15.27 13.28 -1.49
N PRO A 81 -15.63 14.57 -1.28
CA PRO A 81 -14.74 15.68 -1.50
C PRO A 81 -13.66 15.77 -0.40
N MET A 82 -12.43 16.09 -0.80
CA MET A 82 -11.31 16.33 0.11
C MET A 82 -10.28 17.24 -0.55
N GLY A 83 -9.48 17.95 0.25
CA GLY A 83 -8.42 18.84 -0.22
C GLY A 83 -8.91 20.20 -0.69
N GLY A 84 -8.33 20.69 -1.77
CA GLY A 84 -8.67 22.00 -2.34
C GLY A 84 -10.06 22.04 -2.94
N VAL A 85 -10.51 20.95 -3.58
CA VAL A 85 -11.90 20.86 -4.06
C VAL A 85 -12.90 20.93 -2.92
N ALA A 86 -12.61 20.32 -1.76
CA ALA A 86 -13.47 20.42 -0.59
C ALA A 86 -13.49 21.85 -0.02
N LEU A 87 -12.34 22.53 0.01
CA LEU A 87 -12.28 23.96 0.38
C LEU A 87 -13.18 24.82 -0.50
N ASP A 88 -13.17 24.60 -1.80
CA ASP A 88 -14.02 25.35 -2.74
C ASP A 88 -15.52 25.07 -2.54
N LEU A 89 -15.88 23.86 -2.15
CA LEU A 89 -17.27 23.42 -1.98
C LEU A 89 -17.84 23.75 -0.59
N THR A 90 -17.03 23.60 0.46
CA THR A 90 -17.50 23.60 1.85
C THR A 90 -16.79 24.56 2.78
N GLY A 91 -15.67 25.17 2.31
CA GLY A 91 -14.84 26.08 3.11
C GLY A 91 -13.86 25.37 4.06
N VAL A 92 -13.80 24.02 4.06
CA VAL A 92 -12.87 23.24 4.88
C VAL A 92 -12.17 22.15 4.04
N PRO A 93 -10.89 21.83 4.33
CA PRO A 93 -10.13 20.87 3.52
C PRO A 93 -10.54 19.42 3.77
N LEU A 94 -11.17 19.11 4.88
CA LEU A 94 -11.76 17.80 5.22
C LEU A 94 -13.13 18.02 5.85
N PRO A 95 -14.23 17.85 5.09
CA PRO A 95 -15.57 17.89 5.65
C PRO A 95 -15.79 16.75 6.67
N GLU A 96 -16.58 17.01 7.70
CA GLU A 96 -16.91 16.01 8.73
C GLU A 96 -17.61 14.79 8.12
N GLU A 97 -18.43 15.01 7.12
CA GLU A 97 -19.14 13.96 6.37
C GLU A 97 -18.17 13.02 5.65
N THR A 98 -17.12 13.58 5.04
CA THR A 98 -16.02 12.81 4.40
C THR A 98 -15.28 11.96 5.44
N LEU A 99 -14.92 12.53 6.58
CA LEU A 99 -14.25 11.78 7.65
C LEU A 99 -15.14 10.68 8.23
N SER A 100 -16.43 10.97 8.42
CA SER A 100 -17.43 10.00 8.90
C SER A 100 -17.56 8.83 7.93
N MET A 101 -17.68 9.10 6.62
CA MET A 101 -17.76 8.08 5.59
C MET A 101 -16.48 7.24 5.55
N ALA A 102 -15.31 7.87 5.59
CA ALA A 102 -14.03 7.18 5.63
C ALA A 102 -13.93 6.21 6.81
N LYS A 103 -14.37 6.62 8.01
CA LYS A 103 -14.40 5.76 9.22
C LYS A 103 -15.33 4.56 9.11
N GLN A 104 -16.38 4.64 8.31
CA GLN A 104 -17.38 3.58 8.13
C GLN A 104 -17.03 2.62 6.98
N SER A 105 -16.04 2.98 6.18
CA SER A 105 -15.58 2.17 5.04
C SER A 105 -14.55 1.13 5.49
N ASP A 106 -14.35 0.12 4.65
CA ASP A 106 -13.32 -0.90 4.86
C ASP A 106 -11.93 -0.39 4.45
N ALA A 107 -11.87 0.55 3.50
CA ALA A 107 -10.64 1.18 3.05
C ALA A 107 -10.91 2.54 2.39
N VAL A 108 -9.86 3.37 2.29
CA VAL A 108 -9.89 4.67 1.63
C VAL A 108 -8.86 4.68 0.51
N LEU A 109 -9.26 5.03 -0.71
CA LEU A 109 -8.37 5.27 -1.84
C LEU A 109 -8.36 6.76 -2.16
N LEU A 110 -7.18 7.38 -2.04
CA LEU A 110 -6.99 8.82 -2.27
C LEU A 110 -6.16 9.03 -3.54
N GLY A 111 -6.56 10.03 -4.34
CA GLY A 111 -5.87 10.41 -5.58
C GLY A 111 -4.69 11.32 -5.31
N ALA A 112 -4.94 12.61 -5.13
CA ALA A 112 -3.90 13.59 -4.87
C ALA A 112 -4.48 14.83 -4.16
N ILE A 113 -3.64 15.53 -3.40
CA ILE A 113 -4.04 16.72 -2.63
C ILE A 113 -3.10 17.87 -2.91
N GLY A 114 -3.66 19.08 -2.94
CA GLY A 114 -2.91 20.32 -3.04
C GLY A 114 -2.97 21.01 -4.41
N GLY A 115 -2.42 22.20 -4.48
CA GLY A 115 -2.32 22.97 -5.72
C GLY A 115 -2.09 24.45 -5.46
N TYR A 116 -1.45 25.13 -6.40
CA TYR A 116 -1.02 26.55 -6.31
C TYR A 116 -2.15 27.51 -5.94
N LYS A 117 -3.39 27.17 -6.30
CA LYS A 117 -4.59 27.97 -6.02
C LYS A 117 -4.75 28.28 -4.52
N TRP A 118 -4.34 27.37 -3.65
CA TRP A 118 -4.53 27.44 -2.19
C TRP A 118 -3.25 27.75 -1.41
N ASP A 119 -2.13 28.06 -2.09
CA ASP A 119 -0.84 28.34 -1.45
C ASP A 119 -0.87 29.57 -0.54
N ALA A 120 -1.68 30.55 -0.86
CA ALA A 120 -1.83 31.76 -0.06
C ALA A 120 -2.78 31.60 1.13
N ASN A 121 -3.47 30.46 1.27
CA ASN A 121 -4.40 30.25 2.36
C ASN A 121 -3.68 30.15 3.72
N GLU A 122 -4.39 30.50 4.79
CA GLU A 122 -3.93 30.24 6.15
C GLU A 122 -3.70 28.73 6.36
N LYS A 123 -2.78 28.41 7.26
CA LYS A 123 -2.33 27.03 7.47
C LYS A 123 -3.47 26.03 7.70
N HIS A 124 -4.52 26.41 8.43
CA HIS A 124 -5.66 25.55 8.73
C HIS A 124 -6.59 25.32 7.53
N LEU A 125 -6.49 26.18 6.50
CA LEU A 125 -7.23 26.12 5.25
C LEU A 125 -6.35 25.65 4.07
N LYS A 126 -5.22 24.99 4.33
CA LYS A 126 -4.45 24.34 3.28
C LYS A 126 -4.98 22.93 3.00
N PRO A 127 -5.02 22.51 1.74
CA PRO A 127 -5.47 21.15 1.38
C PRO A 127 -4.73 20.05 2.14
N GLU A 128 -3.41 20.18 2.32
CA GLU A 128 -2.54 19.23 3.03
C GLU A 128 -2.91 19.08 4.51
N THR A 129 -3.47 20.13 5.13
CA THR A 129 -4.00 20.05 6.50
C THR A 129 -5.15 19.04 6.58
N GLY A 130 -5.99 18.96 5.54
CA GLY A 130 -7.05 17.94 5.44
C GLY A 130 -6.48 16.52 5.44
N LEU A 131 -5.38 16.26 4.75
CA LEU A 131 -4.72 14.97 4.73
C LEU A 131 -4.18 14.57 6.12
N LEU A 132 -3.55 15.50 6.82
CA LEU A 132 -3.09 15.26 8.18
C LEU A 132 -4.25 14.99 9.14
N GLN A 133 -5.38 15.70 8.98
CA GLN A 133 -6.60 15.48 9.76
C GLN A 133 -7.22 14.10 9.46
N LEU A 134 -7.26 13.67 8.18
CA LEU A 134 -7.77 12.35 7.79
C LEU A 134 -6.93 11.24 8.44
N ARG A 135 -5.61 11.30 8.30
CA ARG A 135 -4.67 10.33 8.89
C ARG A 135 -4.82 10.24 10.40
N ALA A 136 -4.91 11.39 11.07
CA ALA A 136 -5.15 11.45 12.52
C ALA A 136 -6.54 10.89 12.89
N GLY A 137 -7.58 11.25 12.15
CA GLY A 137 -8.96 10.81 12.39
C GLY A 137 -9.19 9.30 12.18
N LEU A 138 -8.37 8.66 11.34
CA LEU A 138 -8.36 7.21 11.08
C LEU A 138 -7.31 6.47 11.92
N ASN A 139 -6.53 7.18 12.73
CA ASN A 139 -5.44 6.61 13.55
C ASN A 139 -4.40 5.80 12.73
N VAL A 140 -4.16 6.16 11.48
CA VAL A 140 -3.14 5.51 10.66
C VAL A 140 -1.77 6.06 11.01
N PHE A 141 -0.85 5.20 11.43
CA PHE A 141 0.47 5.57 11.93
C PHE A 141 1.62 4.96 11.14
N ALA A 142 1.40 3.84 10.45
CA ALA A 142 2.41 3.14 9.68
C ALA A 142 2.22 3.38 8.19
N ASN A 143 3.16 4.07 7.56
CA ASN A 143 3.13 4.29 6.11
C ASN A 143 4.15 3.37 5.43
N LEU A 144 3.64 2.48 4.59
CA LEU A 144 4.40 1.54 3.79
C LEU A 144 4.63 2.14 2.41
N ARG A 145 5.88 2.34 2.03
CA ARG A 145 6.31 2.90 0.74
C ARG A 145 7.28 1.94 0.05
N PRO A 146 6.81 1.06 -0.83
CA PRO A 146 7.70 0.21 -1.63
C PRO A 146 8.41 1.05 -2.70
N ALA A 147 9.71 0.82 -2.84
CA ALA A 147 10.54 1.38 -3.90
C ALA A 147 11.20 0.21 -4.66
N THR A 148 10.51 -0.27 -5.69
CA THR A 148 10.93 -1.41 -6.50
C THR A 148 11.27 -0.95 -7.91
N VAL A 149 12.47 -1.24 -8.37
CA VAL A 149 12.86 -1.00 -9.77
C VAL A 149 12.36 -2.15 -10.61
N LEU A 150 11.34 -1.89 -11.39
CA LEU A 150 10.78 -2.88 -12.31
C LEU A 150 11.77 -3.14 -13.46
N PRO A 151 11.99 -4.41 -13.87
CA PRO A 151 12.92 -4.75 -14.95
C PRO A 151 12.66 -3.97 -16.24
N GLN A 152 11.39 -3.68 -16.54
CA GLN A 152 10.96 -2.94 -17.72
C GLN A 152 11.30 -1.43 -17.67
N LEU A 153 11.66 -0.92 -16.48
CA LEU A 153 11.89 0.51 -16.23
C LEU A 153 13.32 0.81 -15.72
N VAL A 154 14.22 -0.17 -15.73
CA VAL A 154 15.61 0.03 -15.27
C VAL A 154 16.29 1.19 -16.00
N ASP A 155 16.05 1.31 -17.31
CA ASP A 155 16.64 2.38 -18.13
C ASP A 155 15.98 3.77 -17.88
N ALA A 156 14.86 3.84 -17.17
CA ALA A 156 14.26 5.10 -16.71
C ALA A 156 14.91 5.62 -15.40
N SER A 157 15.64 4.79 -14.68
CA SER A 157 16.37 5.20 -13.49
C SER A 157 17.47 6.20 -13.82
N THR A 158 17.65 7.18 -12.91
CA THR A 158 18.77 8.14 -12.99
C THR A 158 20.10 7.52 -12.56
N LEU A 159 20.06 6.36 -11.90
CA LEU A 159 21.25 5.62 -11.49
C LEU A 159 21.77 4.74 -12.62
N LYS A 160 23.05 4.35 -12.51
CA LYS A 160 23.62 3.36 -13.42
C LYS A 160 22.83 2.05 -13.32
N LYS A 161 22.64 1.37 -14.45
CA LYS A 161 21.85 0.14 -14.55
C LYS A 161 22.27 -0.91 -13.52
N GLU A 162 23.57 -1.15 -13.35
CA GLU A 162 24.11 -2.12 -12.39
C GLU A 162 23.81 -1.78 -10.92
N VAL A 163 23.49 -0.51 -10.62
CA VAL A 163 23.09 -0.06 -9.28
C VAL A 163 21.58 -0.21 -9.09
N ALA A 164 20.80 0.19 -10.09
CA ALA A 164 19.33 0.24 -10.02
C ALA A 164 18.68 -1.14 -10.19
N GLU A 165 19.18 -1.98 -11.09
CA GLU A 165 18.59 -3.28 -11.42
C GLU A 165 18.46 -4.19 -10.21
N GLY A 166 17.24 -4.66 -9.93
CA GLY A 166 16.95 -5.56 -8.81
C GLY A 166 16.83 -4.87 -7.44
N VAL A 167 16.72 -3.54 -7.40
CA VAL A 167 16.37 -2.82 -6.17
C VAL A 167 14.92 -3.12 -5.81
N ASP A 168 14.69 -3.55 -4.57
CA ASP A 168 13.38 -3.80 -3.98
C ASP A 168 13.42 -3.47 -2.49
N ILE A 169 13.04 -2.26 -2.14
CA ILE A 169 13.12 -1.70 -0.79
C ILE A 169 11.70 -1.41 -0.29
N MET A 170 11.42 -1.73 0.98
CA MET A 170 10.22 -1.28 1.68
C MET A 170 10.61 -0.26 2.73
N VAL A 171 10.16 0.99 2.59
CA VAL A 171 10.32 2.02 3.63
C VAL A 171 9.07 2.02 4.51
N VAL A 172 9.25 1.80 5.80
CA VAL A 172 8.22 1.88 6.84
C VAL A 172 8.43 3.17 7.62
N ARG A 173 7.57 4.16 7.34
CA ARG A 173 7.61 5.50 7.93
C ARG A 173 6.58 5.63 9.04
N GLU A 174 6.98 6.12 10.20
CA GLU A 174 6.03 6.54 11.24
C GLU A 174 5.38 7.88 10.82
N LEU A 175 4.04 8.02 10.98
CA LEU A 175 3.28 9.16 10.44
C LEU A 175 2.77 10.16 11.47
N THR A 176 2.66 9.77 12.74
CA THR A 176 1.82 10.50 13.73
C THR A 176 2.61 11.21 14.81
N GLY A 177 3.92 10.97 14.88
CA GLY A 177 4.82 11.58 15.85
C GLY A 177 5.84 12.53 15.22
N GLY A 178 6.85 12.84 16.02
CA GLY A 178 8.02 13.58 15.61
C GLY A 178 7.78 15.08 15.40
N ILE A 179 8.67 15.66 14.61
CA ILE A 179 8.75 17.13 14.41
C ILE A 179 7.50 17.73 13.72
N TYR A 180 6.72 16.90 13.00
CA TYR A 180 5.50 17.37 12.32
C TYR A 180 4.35 17.64 13.31
N PHE A 181 4.37 17.01 14.49
CA PHE A 181 3.29 17.10 15.47
C PHE A 181 3.74 17.63 16.83
N GLY A 182 5.04 17.59 17.15
CA GLY A 182 5.60 17.99 18.42
C GLY A 182 5.30 19.44 18.79
N LYS A 183 5.19 19.68 20.08
CA LYS A 183 4.98 21.00 20.69
C LYS A 183 6.01 21.23 21.80
N PRO A 184 6.44 22.50 22.03
CA PRO A 184 6.03 23.74 21.39
C PRO A 184 6.57 23.86 19.95
N ARG A 185 5.88 24.62 19.12
CA ARG A 185 6.29 24.96 17.75
C ARG A 185 5.73 26.31 17.33
N GLY A 186 6.45 27.03 16.51
CA GLY A 186 5.98 28.33 16.02
C GLY A 186 7.10 29.30 15.69
N PHE A 187 6.73 30.54 15.76
CA PHE A 187 7.65 31.68 15.63
C PHE A 187 7.72 32.42 16.96
N GLY A 188 8.87 32.98 17.28
CA GLY A 188 9.12 33.71 18.48
C GLY A 188 10.21 34.78 18.28
N LYS A 189 10.74 35.30 19.36
CA LYS A 189 11.94 36.15 19.39
C LYS A 189 12.91 35.60 20.41
N ASP A 190 14.21 35.71 20.10
CA ASP A 190 15.28 35.39 21.06
C ASP A 190 15.51 36.52 22.06
N GLU A 191 16.51 36.35 22.91
CA GLU A 191 16.90 37.34 23.94
C GLU A 191 17.37 38.67 23.35
N ASN A 192 17.77 38.68 22.08
CA ASN A 192 18.22 39.88 21.39
C ASN A 192 17.09 40.56 20.58
N GLY A 193 15.89 39.96 20.60
CA GLY A 193 14.74 40.45 19.83
C GLY A 193 14.69 39.98 18.36
N GLU A 194 15.61 39.09 17.96
CA GLU A 194 15.63 38.50 16.62
C GLU A 194 14.53 37.47 16.43
N GLU A 195 13.98 37.37 15.22
CA GLU A 195 12.94 36.39 14.89
C GLU A 195 13.50 34.98 14.91
N THR A 196 12.77 34.09 15.57
CA THR A 196 13.10 32.65 15.68
C THR A 196 11.95 31.78 15.21
N GLY A 197 12.26 30.69 14.46
CA GLY A 197 11.32 29.64 14.14
C GLY A 197 11.76 28.35 14.82
N PHE A 198 10.84 27.61 15.45
CA PHE A 198 11.17 26.39 16.17
C PHE A 198 10.12 25.29 16.03
N ASN A 199 10.58 24.04 16.04
CA ASN A 199 9.78 22.85 16.08
C ASN A 199 10.36 21.88 17.11
N THR A 200 9.52 21.10 17.78
CA THR A 200 9.95 20.06 18.72
C THR A 200 9.84 18.69 18.05
N GLU A 201 10.91 17.91 18.07
CA GLU A 201 10.86 16.49 17.75
C GLU A 201 10.62 15.70 19.03
N VAL A 202 9.51 14.96 19.10
CA VAL A 202 9.15 14.16 20.26
C VAL A 202 8.51 12.84 19.82
N TYR A 203 8.94 11.76 20.48
CA TYR A 203 8.36 10.43 20.33
C TYR A 203 8.10 9.81 21.71
N ALA A 204 6.92 9.26 21.90
CA ALA A 204 6.64 8.40 23.02
C ALA A 204 7.09 6.95 22.71
N GLY A 205 7.45 6.18 23.76
CA GLY A 205 7.91 4.80 23.57
C GLY A 205 6.91 3.92 22.84
N TYR A 206 5.60 4.07 23.11
CA TYR A 206 4.56 3.28 22.44
C TYR A 206 4.45 3.56 20.93
N GLU A 207 4.72 4.79 20.48
CA GLU A 207 4.72 5.17 19.06
C GLU A 207 5.84 4.45 18.31
N ILE A 208 7.02 4.38 18.95
CA ILE A 208 8.16 3.65 18.39
C ILE A 208 7.90 2.14 18.38
N ASP A 209 7.34 1.61 19.46
CA ASP A 209 7.08 0.17 19.59
C ASP A 209 6.11 -0.34 18.52
N ARG A 210 5.00 0.39 18.30
CA ARG A 210 4.00 -0.03 17.32
C ARG A 210 4.55 -0.01 15.89
N ILE A 211 5.31 1.03 15.51
CA ILE A 211 5.89 1.08 14.16
C ILE A 211 7.03 0.07 13.98
N ALA A 212 7.82 -0.19 15.03
CA ALA A 212 8.86 -1.21 15.00
C ALA A 212 8.26 -2.60 14.75
N ARG A 213 7.18 -2.98 15.43
CA ARG A 213 6.49 -4.26 15.20
C ARG A 213 5.97 -4.37 13.76
N VAL A 214 5.36 -3.32 13.21
CA VAL A 214 4.94 -3.30 11.79
C VAL A 214 6.13 -3.54 10.86
N ALA A 215 7.27 -2.90 11.14
CA ALA A 215 8.47 -3.04 10.33
C ALA A 215 9.09 -4.45 10.43
N PHE A 216 9.15 -5.03 11.62
CA PHE A 216 9.63 -6.41 11.82
C PHE A 216 8.72 -7.42 11.11
N GLU A 217 7.40 -7.30 11.25
CA GLU A 217 6.43 -8.15 10.54
C GLU A 217 6.53 -8.00 9.01
N THR A 218 6.79 -6.79 8.54
CA THR A 218 7.03 -6.52 7.12
C THR A 218 8.32 -7.18 6.64
N ALA A 219 9.42 -7.02 7.36
CA ALA A 219 10.70 -7.63 7.04
C ALA A 219 10.62 -9.17 7.04
N ARG A 220 9.94 -9.76 8.03
CA ARG A 220 9.70 -11.21 8.12
C ARG A 220 9.01 -11.79 6.89
N LYS A 221 8.08 -11.04 6.29
CA LYS A 221 7.37 -11.44 5.07
C LYS A 221 8.17 -11.20 3.78
N ARG A 222 9.34 -10.55 3.90
CA ARG A 222 10.26 -10.23 2.79
C ARG A 222 11.54 -11.08 2.94
N GLN A 223 12.72 -10.43 2.99
CA GLN A 223 14.01 -11.13 3.07
C GLN A 223 14.53 -11.31 4.50
N GLY A 224 13.76 -10.91 5.51
CA GLY A 224 14.12 -11.02 6.92
C GLY A 224 15.18 -10.03 7.37
N LYS A 225 15.37 -8.90 6.68
CA LYS A 225 16.33 -7.88 7.04
C LYS A 225 15.66 -6.54 7.33
N LEU A 226 15.94 -5.97 8.49
CA LEU A 226 15.43 -4.67 8.91
C LEU A 226 16.58 -3.71 9.22
N CYS A 227 16.59 -2.56 8.53
CA CYS A 227 17.49 -1.45 8.83
C CYS A 227 16.71 -0.34 9.54
N SER A 228 17.01 -0.10 10.82
CA SER A 228 16.47 1.03 11.57
C SER A 228 17.32 2.27 11.31
N VAL A 229 16.71 3.31 10.76
CA VAL A 229 17.38 4.56 10.39
C VAL A 229 17.03 5.66 11.36
N ASP A 230 18.06 6.32 11.92
CA ASP A 230 17.92 7.32 12.96
C ASP A 230 19.11 8.32 12.96
N LYS A 231 19.12 9.26 13.90
CA LYS A 231 20.25 10.18 14.17
C LYS A 231 20.69 10.09 15.65
N ALA A 232 20.80 8.88 16.17
CA ALA A 232 21.06 8.61 17.59
C ALA A 232 22.43 9.08 18.09
N ASN A 233 23.33 9.53 17.23
CA ASN A 233 24.58 10.16 17.64
C ASN A 233 24.41 11.63 18.09
N VAL A 234 23.24 12.25 17.84
CA VAL A 234 23.00 13.67 18.15
C VAL A 234 21.65 13.90 18.83
N LEU A 235 20.56 13.22 18.41
CA LEU A 235 19.19 13.53 18.82
C LEU A 235 18.69 12.55 19.87
N GLU A 236 18.19 13.06 21.00
CA GLU A 236 17.63 12.27 22.11
C GLU A 236 16.42 11.43 21.66
N ALA A 237 15.55 12.00 20.81
CA ALA A 237 14.42 11.28 20.24
C ALA A 237 14.88 10.06 19.43
N SER A 238 15.97 10.20 18.68
CA SER A 238 16.60 9.11 17.93
C SER A 238 17.32 8.10 18.83
N MET A 239 17.91 8.54 19.97
CA MET A 239 18.50 7.62 20.97
C MET A 239 17.40 6.74 21.59
N LEU A 240 16.25 7.33 21.92
CA LEU A 240 15.09 6.57 22.39
C LEU A 240 14.58 5.61 21.31
N TRP A 241 14.48 6.08 20.05
CA TRP A 241 14.09 5.28 18.89
C TRP A 241 14.95 4.02 18.79
N ARG A 242 16.27 4.17 18.71
CA ARG A 242 17.22 3.05 18.59
C ARG A 242 17.09 2.08 19.76
N LYS A 243 17.02 2.61 20.99
CA LYS A 243 16.83 1.79 22.20
C LYS A 243 15.56 0.93 22.14
N ARG A 244 14.44 1.51 21.70
CA ARG A 244 13.14 0.81 21.63
C ARG A 244 13.13 -0.23 20.52
N VAL A 245 13.58 0.12 19.31
CA VAL A 245 13.68 -0.81 18.17
C VAL A 245 14.58 -2.00 18.53
N THR A 246 15.73 -1.73 19.19
CA THR A 246 16.62 -2.81 19.65
C THR A 246 15.93 -3.71 20.69
N ALA A 247 15.14 -3.16 21.60
CA ALA A 247 14.41 -3.96 22.58
C ALA A 247 13.36 -4.87 21.92
N ILE A 248 12.63 -4.36 20.94
CA ILE A 248 11.61 -5.10 20.19
C ILE A 248 12.22 -6.24 19.35
N SER A 249 13.47 -6.13 18.90
CA SER A 249 14.11 -7.19 18.10
C SER A 249 14.14 -8.55 18.77
N SER A 250 14.11 -8.59 20.10
CA SER A 250 14.04 -9.84 20.87
C SER A 250 12.73 -10.63 20.64
N GLU A 251 11.66 -9.96 20.20
CA GLU A 251 10.39 -10.56 19.81
C GLU A 251 10.46 -11.21 18.40
N TYR A 252 11.52 -10.91 17.63
CA TYR A 252 11.70 -11.30 16.21
C TYR A 252 13.09 -11.87 15.94
N PRO A 253 13.45 -13.01 16.55
CA PRO A 253 14.80 -13.59 16.42
C PRO A 253 15.13 -14.08 15.00
N ASP A 254 14.14 -14.18 14.14
CA ASP A 254 14.22 -14.56 12.72
C ASP A 254 14.45 -13.38 11.78
N VAL A 255 14.52 -12.13 12.28
CA VAL A 255 14.80 -10.93 11.49
C VAL A 255 16.14 -10.32 11.88
N GLU A 256 17.01 -10.14 10.89
CA GLU A 256 18.31 -9.49 11.06
C GLU A 256 18.13 -7.97 11.21
N LEU A 257 18.36 -7.43 12.41
CA LEU A 257 18.31 -6.00 12.69
C LEU A 257 19.67 -5.35 12.50
N SER A 258 19.70 -4.27 11.73
CA SER A 258 20.83 -3.33 11.65
C SER A 258 20.38 -1.90 11.97
N HIS A 259 21.34 -1.04 12.33
CA HIS A 259 21.10 0.39 12.56
C HIS A 259 21.97 1.22 11.66
N MET A 260 21.42 2.30 11.10
CA MET A 260 22.17 3.23 10.27
C MET A 260 21.81 4.68 10.60
N TYR A 261 22.79 5.58 10.61
CA TYR A 261 22.47 7.00 10.70
C TYR A 261 21.89 7.49 9.38
N VAL A 262 20.94 8.41 9.45
CA VAL A 262 20.15 8.89 8.31
C VAL A 262 21.01 9.46 7.18
N ASP A 263 22.06 10.20 7.51
CA ASP A 263 23.03 10.74 6.54
C ASP A 263 23.77 9.63 5.77
N ASN A 264 24.18 8.55 6.47
CA ASN A 264 24.75 7.40 5.81
C ASN A 264 23.69 6.63 5.00
N ALA A 265 22.48 6.48 5.51
CA ALA A 265 21.39 5.81 4.78
C ALA A 265 21.09 6.50 3.44
N ALA A 266 21.02 7.83 3.42
CA ALA A 266 20.86 8.62 2.20
C ALA A 266 22.02 8.35 1.20
N MET A 267 23.28 8.39 1.67
CA MET A 267 24.42 8.06 0.80
C MET A 267 24.35 6.62 0.25
N GLN A 268 23.93 5.66 1.07
CA GLN A 268 23.86 4.25 0.69
C GLN A 268 22.69 3.95 -0.25
N LEU A 269 21.57 4.67 -0.17
CA LEU A 269 20.47 4.57 -1.13
C LEU A 269 20.92 4.90 -2.55
N VAL A 270 21.80 5.89 -2.71
CA VAL A 270 22.35 6.25 -4.03
C VAL A 270 23.50 5.30 -4.45
N ARG A 271 24.35 4.89 -3.49
CA ARG A 271 25.56 4.13 -3.78
C ARG A 271 25.33 2.62 -3.92
N TYR A 272 24.57 2.03 -3.02
CA TYR A 272 24.33 0.59 -2.94
C TYR A 272 22.94 0.28 -2.35
N PRO A 273 21.85 0.66 -3.05
CA PRO A 273 20.48 0.48 -2.56
C PRO A 273 20.10 -0.98 -2.30
N LYS A 274 20.68 -1.93 -3.04
CA LYS A 274 20.39 -3.38 -2.91
C LYS A 274 20.75 -3.99 -1.57
N GLN A 275 21.48 -3.29 -0.70
CA GLN A 275 21.72 -3.75 0.66
C GLN A 275 20.48 -3.68 1.56
N PHE A 276 19.51 -2.83 1.20
CA PHE A 276 18.28 -2.65 1.96
C PHE A 276 17.18 -3.60 1.48
N ASP A 277 16.51 -4.23 2.43
CA ASP A 277 15.25 -4.95 2.23
C ASP A 277 14.09 -4.15 2.81
N THR A 278 14.05 -3.99 4.14
CA THR A 278 13.08 -3.17 4.85
C THR A 278 13.81 -2.12 5.68
N MET A 279 13.34 -0.88 5.60
CA MET A 279 13.85 0.24 6.38
C MET A 279 12.74 0.74 7.31
N VAL A 280 13.04 1.04 8.57
CA VAL A 280 12.10 1.71 9.48
C VAL A 280 12.71 3.00 9.98
N THR A 281 11.92 4.08 10.01
CA THR A 281 12.40 5.38 10.43
C THR A 281 11.28 6.30 10.90
N ASN A 282 11.64 7.41 11.54
CA ASN A 282 10.73 8.44 12.02
C ASN A 282 10.04 9.19 10.88
N ASN A 283 9.16 10.11 11.22
CA ASN A 283 8.30 10.81 10.27
C ASN A 283 9.10 11.61 9.23
N ILE A 284 9.98 12.52 9.66
CA ILE A 284 10.71 13.40 8.75
C ILE A 284 11.77 12.64 7.93
N PHE A 285 12.53 11.75 8.54
CA PHE A 285 13.53 10.97 7.81
C PHE A 285 12.88 10.00 6.82
N GLY A 286 11.73 9.44 7.20
CA GLY A 286 10.94 8.57 6.32
C GLY A 286 10.38 9.31 5.12
N ASP A 287 9.98 10.56 5.28
CA ASP A 287 9.55 11.42 4.17
C ASP A 287 10.69 11.60 3.16
N ILE A 288 11.82 12.09 3.65
CA ILE A 288 12.98 12.41 2.79
C ILE A 288 13.54 11.15 2.10
N LEU A 289 13.81 10.09 2.87
CA LEU A 289 14.43 8.88 2.34
C LEU A 289 13.52 8.11 1.37
N SER A 290 12.19 8.14 1.58
CA SER A 290 11.28 7.49 0.64
C SER A 290 11.16 8.25 -0.68
N ASP A 291 11.23 9.57 -0.66
CA ASP A 291 11.26 10.38 -1.88
C ASP A 291 12.59 10.22 -2.62
N GLU A 292 13.71 10.11 -1.90
CA GLU A 292 15.01 9.75 -2.48
C GLU A 292 14.96 8.36 -3.12
N ALA A 293 14.43 7.35 -2.40
CA ALA A 293 14.26 6.00 -2.93
C ALA A 293 13.34 5.97 -4.16
N SER A 294 12.37 6.89 -4.23
CA SER A 294 11.48 7.03 -5.38
C SER A 294 12.24 7.37 -6.66
N MET A 295 13.23 8.22 -6.56
CA MET A 295 14.04 8.61 -7.73
C MET A 295 14.90 7.47 -8.29
N ILE A 296 15.19 6.45 -7.47
CA ILE A 296 15.89 5.24 -7.92
C ILE A 296 15.03 4.44 -8.89
N THR A 297 13.71 4.46 -8.72
CA THR A 297 12.77 3.70 -9.55
C THR A 297 12.50 4.32 -10.93
N GLY A 298 12.95 5.54 -11.14
CA GLY A 298 12.85 6.28 -12.42
C GLY A 298 11.64 7.19 -12.53
N SER A 299 10.55 6.99 -11.79
CA SER A 299 9.40 7.88 -11.73
C SER A 299 8.60 7.74 -10.45
N ILE A 300 8.26 8.85 -9.84
CA ILE A 300 7.33 8.92 -8.71
C ILE A 300 5.90 8.45 -9.09
N GLY A 301 5.57 8.49 -10.40
CA GLY A 301 4.32 7.98 -10.97
C GLY A 301 4.16 6.45 -10.92
N MET A 302 5.20 5.73 -10.45
CA MET A 302 5.17 4.27 -10.28
C MET A 302 5.01 3.83 -8.82
N LEU A 303 5.00 4.76 -7.86
CA LEU A 303 5.16 4.44 -6.46
C LEU A 303 3.85 4.54 -5.67
N PRO A 304 3.33 3.39 -5.22
CA PRO A 304 2.17 3.33 -4.33
C PRO A 304 2.55 3.59 -2.88
N SER A 305 1.56 3.83 -2.04
CA SER A 305 1.72 3.77 -0.59
C SER A 305 0.46 3.28 0.13
N ALA A 306 0.67 2.77 1.35
CA ALA A 306 -0.38 2.38 2.27
C ALA A 306 -0.12 2.98 3.63
N SER A 307 -1.10 3.68 4.18
CA SER A 307 -1.09 4.18 5.56
C SER A 307 -2.03 3.32 6.40
N LEU A 308 -1.50 2.62 7.39
CA LEU A 308 -2.21 1.61 8.18
C LEU A 308 -2.28 2.01 9.66
N GLY A 309 -3.38 1.66 10.32
CA GLY A 309 -3.56 1.74 11.77
C GLY A 309 -3.50 0.36 12.44
N GLU A 310 -3.73 0.30 13.75
CA GLU A 310 -3.91 -0.97 14.46
C GLU A 310 -5.24 -1.64 14.09
N SER A 311 -6.23 -0.85 13.75
CA SER A 311 -7.58 -1.27 13.37
C SER A 311 -8.24 -0.18 12.53
N GLY A 312 -9.32 -0.53 11.82
CA GLY A 312 -10.05 0.39 10.97
C GLY A 312 -9.47 0.53 9.56
N PRO A 313 -10.03 1.43 8.75
CA PRO A 313 -9.66 1.58 7.35
C PRO A 313 -8.26 2.15 7.18
N GLY A 314 -7.46 1.53 6.31
CA GLY A 314 -6.22 2.11 5.81
C GLY A 314 -6.49 3.18 4.75
N VAL A 315 -5.51 4.08 4.56
CA VAL A 315 -5.49 5.06 3.47
C VAL A 315 -4.44 4.63 2.45
N PHE A 316 -4.86 4.47 1.20
CA PHE A 316 -4.03 4.03 0.08
C PHE A 316 -3.96 5.16 -0.94
N GLU A 317 -2.76 5.57 -1.28
CA GLU A 317 -2.53 6.74 -2.13
C GLU A 317 -1.20 6.62 -2.89
N PRO A 318 -1.06 7.18 -4.10
CA PRO A 318 0.25 7.33 -4.72
C PRO A 318 1.12 8.28 -3.91
N ILE A 319 2.45 8.16 -4.03
CA ILE A 319 3.39 9.07 -3.34
C ILE A 319 3.43 10.45 -3.98
N HIS A 320 3.18 10.54 -5.31
CA HIS A 320 3.21 11.79 -6.06
C HIS A 320 2.13 12.79 -5.63
N GLY A 321 2.36 14.07 -5.90
CA GLY A 321 1.41 15.15 -5.67
C GLY A 321 0.33 15.28 -6.75
N SER A 322 -0.38 16.40 -6.72
CA SER A 322 -1.53 16.69 -7.59
C SER A 322 -1.17 17.14 -9.01
N ALA A 323 0.08 17.50 -9.28
CA ALA A 323 0.61 17.95 -10.58
C ALA A 323 -0.39 18.84 -11.36
N PRO A 324 -0.76 20.01 -10.80
CA PRO A 324 -1.83 20.85 -11.35
C PRO A 324 -1.54 21.38 -12.76
N ASP A 325 -0.28 21.42 -13.14
CA ASP A 325 0.22 21.85 -14.46
C ASP A 325 -0.14 20.88 -15.60
N ILE A 326 -0.37 19.60 -15.32
CA ILE A 326 -0.77 18.60 -16.32
C ILE A 326 -2.20 18.07 -16.13
N ALA A 327 -2.92 18.57 -15.11
CA ALA A 327 -4.29 18.14 -14.82
C ALA A 327 -5.22 18.39 -16.00
N GLY A 328 -6.09 17.41 -16.33
CA GLY A 328 -7.03 17.46 -17.46
C GLY A 328 -6.39 17.27 -18.83
N GLN A 329 -5.09 17.01 -18.93
CA GLN A 329 -4.38 16.87 -20.19
C GLN A 329 -4.14 15.42 -20.63
N ASP A 330 -4.65 14.44 -19.87
CA ASP A 330 -4.44 13.01 -20.14
C ASP A 330 -2.96 12.59 -20.19
N LYS A 331 -2.12 13.25 -19.38
CA LYS A 331 -0.66 13.02 -19.32
C LYS A 331 -0.21 12.29 -18.07
N ALA A 332 -1.04 12.25 -17.04
CA ALA A 332 -0.71 11.63 -15.76
C ALA A 332 -0.42 10.14 -15.90
N ASN A 333 0.53 9.64 -15.12
CA ASN A 333 0.76 8.21 -14.99
C ASN A 333 -0.21 7.64 -13.92
N PRO A 334 -1.15 6.75 -14.27
CA PRO A 334 -2.11 6.21 -13.30
C PRO A 334 -1.56 5.02 -12.50
N LEU A 335 -0.37 4.50 -12.84
CA LEU A 335 0.10 3.20 -12.35
C LEU A 335 0.39 3.21 -10.85
N ALA A 336 0.87 4.32 -10.28
CA ALA A 336 1.04 4.44 -8.82
C ALA A 336 -0.29 4.27 -8.07
N THR A 337 -1.37 4.88 -8.58
CA THR A 337 -2.71 4.76 -7.98
C THR A 337 -3.29 3.36 -8.17
N VAL A 338 -3.07 2.73 -9.32
CA VAL A 338 -3.45 1.33 -9.59
C VAL A 338 -2.71 0.38 -8.66
N LEU A 339 -1.41 0.58 -8.44
CA LEU A 339 -0.63 -0.20 -7.49
C LEU A 339 -1.03 0.10 -6.03
N SER A 340 -1.44 1.35 -5.70
CA SER A 340 -2.03 1.67 -4.40
C SER A 340 -3.36 0.92 -4.19
N ALA A 341 -4.14 0.74 -5.24
CA ALA A 341 -5.34 -0.09 -5.21
C ALA A 341 -5.01 -1.58 -5.01
N ALA A 342 -3.91 -2.09 -5.55
CA ALA A 342 -3.40 -3.43 -5.22
C ALA A 342 -3.00 -3.54 -3.74
N MET A 343 -2.31 -2.53 -3.19
CA MET A 343 -2.00 -2.47 -1.76
C MET A 343 -3.27 -2.40 -0.89
N LEU A 344 -4.32 -1.69 -1.33
CA LEU A 344 -5.62 -1.65 -0.67
C LEU A 344 -6.23 -3.06 -0.57
N LEU A 345 -6.23 -3.81 -1.65
CA LEU A 345 -6.72 -5.20 -1.64
C LEU A 345 -5.90 -6.08 -0.70
N ARG A 346 -4.57 -5.99 -0.75
CA ARG A 346 -3.66 -6.81 0.07
C ARG A 346 -3.69 -6.45 1.54
N TYR A 347 -3.42 -5.20 1.87
CA TYR A 347 -3.23 -4.77 3.26
C TYR A 347 -4.50 -4.29 3.94
N GLY A 348 -5.45 -3.73 3.17
CA GLY A 348 -6.74 -3.26 3.68
C GLY A 348 -7.77 -4.37 3.80
N LEU A 349 -7.93 -5.17 2.75
CA LEU A 349 -9.02 -6.15 2.64
C LEU A 349 -8.56 -7.61 2.79
N GLY A 350 -7.25 -7.90 2.77
CA GLY A 350 -6.71 -9.25 2.83
C GLY A 350 -6.93 -10.09 1.55
N GLU A 351 -7.19 -9.43 0.42
CA GLU A 351 -7.48 -10.04 -0.87
C GLU A 351 -6.20 -10.18 -1.73
N GLU A 352 -5.31 -11.06 -1.32
CA GLU A 352 -3.98 -11.25 -1.91
C GLU A 352 -4.02 -11.63 -3.39
N ASN A 353 -4.96 -12.49 -3.82
CA ASN A 353 -5.05 -12.93 -5.22
C ASN A 353 -5.47 -11.76 -6.13
N ALA A 354 -6.44 -10.97 -5.69
CA ALA A 354 -6.88 -9.77 -6.41
C ALA A 354 -5.75 -8.73 -6.52
N ALA A 355 -4.97 -8.54 -5.46
CA ALA A 355 -3.80 -7.66 -5.48
C ALA A 355 -2.75 -8.12 -6.50
N LYS A 356 -2.38 -9.40 -6.47
CA LYS A 356 -1.41 -9.99 -7.43
C LYS A 356 -1.89 -9.88 -8.87
N ARG A 357 -3.18 -10.02 -9.13
CA ARG A 357 -3.76 -9.84 -10.46
C ARG A 357 -3.52 -8.43 -11.00
N ILE A 358 -3.75 -7.41 -10.18
CA ILE A 358 -3.48 -6.02 -10.57
C ILE A 358 -2.00 -5.80 -10.84
N GLU A 359 -1.13 -6.25 -9.94
CA GLU A 359 0.32 -6.11 -10.09
C GLU A 359 0.83 -6.79 -11.38
N ALA A 360 0.38 -8.02 -11.63
CA ALA A 360 0.73 -8.74 -12.85
C ALA A 360 0.21 -8.03 -14.12
N ALA A 361 -0.98 -7.42 -14.06
CA ALA A 361 -1.53 -6.66 -15.17
C ALA A 361 -0.72 -5.38 -15.49
N VAL A 362 -0.23 -4.70 -14.46
CA VAL A 362 0.68 -3.56 -14.63
C VAL A 362 1.98 -4.01 -15.30
N LEU A 363 2.59 -5.10 -14.84
CA LEU A 363 3.80 -5.64 -15.45
C LEU A 363 3.59 -6.03 -16.91
N ASP A 364 2.49 -6.71 -17.23
CA ASP A 364 2.16 -7.10 -18.62
C ASP A 364 1.97 -5.88 -19.54
N ALA A 365 1.30 -4.82 -19.07
CA ALA A 365 1.18 -3.58 -19.84
C ALA A 365 2.55 -2.95 -20.14
N LEU A 366 3.47 -2.98 -19.16
CA LEU A 366 4.83 -2.52 -19.34
C LEU A 366 5.65 -3.45 -20.25
N ASP A 367 5.49 -4.77 -20.18
CA ASP A 367 6.15 -5.75 -21.05
C ASP A 367 5.71 -5.59 -22.52
N ARG A 368 4.45 -5.23 -22.76
CA ARG A 368 3.93 -4.88 -24.10
C ARG A 368 4.42 -3.53 -24.61
N GLY A 369 5.27 -2.83 -23.84
CA GLY A 369 5.95 -1.60 -24.24
C GLY A 369 5.16 -0.32 -24.04
N PHE A 370 4.00 -0.31 -23.38
CA PHE A 370 3.25 0.92 -23.11
C PHE A 370 3.94 1.76 -22.02
N ARG A 371 4.03 3.08 -22.25
CA ARG A 371 4.67 4.04 -21.35
C ARG A 371 3.92 5.37 -21.34
N THR A 372 3.72 5.93 -20.14
CA THR A 372 3.37 7.34 -20.00
C THR A 372 4.60 8.23 -20.14
N GLY A 373 4.41 9.55 -20.26
CA GLY A 373 5.49 10.48 -20.60
C GLY A 373 6.66 10.49 -19.62
N ASP A 374 6.40 10.23 -18.33
CA ASP A 374 7.38 10.20 -17.24
C ASP A 374 8.31 8.98 -17.25
N ILE A 375 7.85 7.87 -17.85
CA ILE A 375 8.58 6.60 -17.96
C ILE A 375 8.90 6.22 -19.42
N TYR A 376 8.72 7.16 -20.34
CA TYR A 376 8.93 6.92 -21.75
C TYR A 376 10.42 6.72 -22.09
N SER A 377 10.70 5.75 -22.92
CA SER A 377 12.01 5.52 -23.52
C SER A 377 11.89 5.20 -25.01
N SER A 378 12.95 5.47 -25.76
CA SER A 378 12.97 5.21 -27.22
C SER A 378 12.67 3.74 -27.51
N GLY A 379 11.79 3.48 -28.46
CA GLY A 379 11.36 2.12 -28.85
C GLY A 379 10.13 1.63 -28.11
N THR A 380 9.59 2.41 -27.16
CA THR A 380 8.32 2.11 -26.48
C THR A 380 7.15 2.92 -27.05
N LYS A 381 5.91 2.57 -26.69
CA LYS A 381 4.70 3.24 -27.14
C LYS A 381 4.26 4.27 -26.11
N LEU A 382 4.34 5.56 -26.45
CA LEU A 382 3.86 6.65 -25.61
C LEU A 382 2.32 6.65 -25.59
N VAL A 383 1.73 6.67 -24.40
CA VAL A 383 0.29 6.71 -24.17
C VAL A 383 -0.09 7.72 -23.09
N GLY A 384 -1.35 8.14 -23.08
CA GLY A 384 -1.90 8.96 -22.01
C GLY A 384 -2.41 8.15 -20.82
N CYS A 385 -2.95 8.85 -19.82
CA CYS A 385 -3.50 8.26 -18.61
C CYS A 385 -4.62 7.25 -18.90
N LYS A 386 -5.55 7.63 -19.77
CA LYS A 386 -6.71 6.79 -20.15
C LYS A 386 -6.29 5.53 -20.89
N GLU A 387 -5.45 5.67 -21.93
CA GLU A 387 -4.98 4.53 -22.71
C GLU A 387 -4.14 3.58 -21.84
N MET A 388 -3.27 4.08 -20.96
CA MET A 388 -2.54 3.24 -20.01
C MET A 388 -3.51 2.43 -19.14
N GLY A 389 -4.56 3.08 -18.62
CA GLY A 389 -5.61 2.41 -17.85
C GLY A 389 -6.34 1.32 -18.62
N GLU A 390 -6.66 1.55 -19.91
CA GLU A 390 -7.29 0.58 -20.79
C GLU A 390 -6.38 -0.64 -21.05
N GLU A 391 -5.07 -0.40 -21.22
CA GLU A 391 -4.12 -1.51 -21.40
C GLU A 391 -3.96 -2.36 -20.15
N VAL A 392 -3.98 -1.75 -18.97
CA VAL A 392 -4.01 -2.50 -17.69
C VAL A 392 -5.31 -3.31 -17.58
N LEU A 393 -6.48 -2.74 -17.92
CA LEU A 393 -7.76 -3.47 -17.91
C LEU A 393 -7.74 -4.69 -18.84
N LYS A 394 -7.25 -4.54 -20.07
CA LYS A 394 -7.08 -5.67 -21.01
C LYS A 394 -6.19 -6.78 -20.43
N SER A 395 -5.12 -6.38 -19.70
CA SER A 395 -4.23 -7.33 -19.05
C SER A 395 -4.92 -8.05 -17.89
N VAL A 396 -5.73 -7.36 -17.08
CA VAL A 396 -6.55 -7.99 -16.02
C VAL A 396 -7.50 -9.03 -16.61
N GLU A 397 -8.19 -8.71 -17.72
CA GLU A 397 -9.11 -9.62 -18.41
C GLU A 397 -8.40 -10.85 -18.96
N SER A 398 -7.21 -10.68 -19.57
CA SER A 398 -6.47 -11.77 -20.21
C SER A 398 -5.94 -12.81 -19.23
N GLN A 399 -5.81 -12.48 -17.94
CA GLN A 399 -5.38 -13.40 -16.89
C GLN A 399 -6.48 -14.37 -16.42
N VAL A 400 -7.69 -14.30 -16.98
CA VAL A 400 -8.74 -15.28 -16.71
C VAL A 400 -8.33 -16.57 -17.41
N PRO A 401 -8.21 -17.71 -16.72
CA PRO A 401 -8.01 -19.00 -17.37
C PRO A 401 -9.14 -19.18 -18.40
N ALA A 402 -8.81 -19.49 -19.65
CA ALA A 402 -9.83 -19.90 -20.60
C ALA A 402 -10.62 -21.03 -19.96
N VAL A 403 -11.91 -20.83 -19.75
CA VAL A 403 -12.81 -21.90 -19.29
C VAL A 403 -12.84 -22.91 -20.43
N VAL A 404 -12.13 -24.02 -20.26
CA VAL A 404 -12.12 -25.17 -21.17
C VAL A 404 -13.35 -26.02 -20.94
#